data_1217e2bc480895e6e73cd6d9264a78ea
#
_entry.id   1217e2bc480895e6e73cd6d9264a78ea
#
_cell.length_a   1.000
_cell.length_b   1.000
_cell.length_c   1.000
_cell.angle_alpha   90.00
_cell.angle_beta   90.00
_cell.angle_gamma   90.00
#
_symmetry.space_group_name_H-M   'P 1'
#
loop_
_entity.id
_entity.type
_entity.pdbx_description
1 polymer ?
#
loop_
_entity_poly.entity_id
_entity_poly.type
_entity_poly.pdbx_seq_one_letter_code
_entity_poly.pdbx_strand_id
1 'polypeptide(L)'
;MRVLVTGAGGTLGTALAPMLAEAGHEPVLQDVRELQTPYEFIRGDVRRPEDVLTAARGAEVIVHTAAIHGIHLSTHSPRNFYDLNLTGTLNVWAAAVEVGARAVVFSSTMGVYGESRRPASEDAVVALHEHLPLLPGDIYGWTKVAGEELCKLYGRTHGIPSVALRFGMFVPEPFFRYGIRLLYGGVDTHDVARSVMASMEALASGKIQWDAFNVESVVPFREEDGPQLREDPLSVLDKYYPGSARLLREHGVESLTPIREYYPMDHAEQVLGFRPECNFDR
;
A
#
# COMPACT_ATOMS: atom_id res chain seq x y z
N MET A 1 -1.18 -15.98 -15.91
CA MET A 1 -2.52 -15.41 -15.57
C MET A 1 -2.70 -14.09 -16.29
N ARG A 2 -3.92 -13.81 -16.72
CA ARG A 2 -4.30 -12.46 -17.20
C ARG A 2 -4.64 -11.58 -16.00
N VAL A 3 -3.92 -10.47 -15.83
CA VAL A 3 -3.99 -9.63 -14.63
C VAL A 3 -4.39 -8.22 -15.01
N LEU A 4 -5.59 -7.79 -14.58
CA LEU A 4 -6.01 -6.40 -14.74
C LEU A 4 -5.37 -5.53 -13.65
N VAL A 5 -4.72 -4.44 -14.05
CA VAL A 5 -4.20 -3.39 -13.15
C VAL A 5 -4.98 -2.10 -13.43
N THR A 6 -5.83 -1.68 -12.50
CA THR A 6 -6.53 -0.38 -12.61
C THR A 6 -5.67 0.73 -12.04
N GLY A 7 -5.76 1.95 -12.58
CA GLY A 7 -4.87 3.05 -12.17
C GLY A 7 -3.42 2.83 -12.58
N ALA A 8 -3.23 2.12 -13.68
CA ALA A 8 -1.94 1.62 -14.13
C ALA A 8 -0.92 2.70 -14.51
N GLY A 9 -1.36 3.93 -14.78
CA GLY A 9 -0.47 5.08 -14.99
C GLY A 9 0.06 5.71 -13.70
N GLY A 10 -0.27 5.16 -12.54
CA GLY A 10 0.31 5.55 -11.25
C GLY A 10 1.67 4.90 -11.00
N THR A 11 2.35 5.33 -9.93
CA THR A 11 3.70 4.84 -9.57
C THR A 11 3.74 3.32 -9.42
N LEU A 12 2.77 2.72 -8.72
CA LEU A 12 2.70 1.27 -8.55
C LEU A 12 2.42 0.55 -9.88
N GLY A 13 1.43 0.99 -10.65
CA GLY A 13 1.09 0.30 -11.91
C GLY A 13 2.23 0.30 -12.91
N THR A 14 2.99 1.40 -12.98
CA THR A 14 4.17 1.53 -13.85
C THR A 14 5.30 0.56 -13.43
N ALA A 15 5.50 0.37 -12.12
CA ALA A 15 6.51 -0.56 -11.61
C ALA A 15 6.05 -2.03 -11.71
N LEU A 16 4.77 -2.28 -11.50
CA LEU A 16 4.21 -3.64 -11.44
C LEU A 16 4.10 -4.30 -12.84
N ALA A 17 3.71 -3.53 -13.86
CA ALA A 17 3.43 -4.09 -15.18
C ALA A 17 4.62 -4.89 -15.78
N PRO A 18 5.87 -4.38 -15.78
CA PRO A 18 7.02 -5.17 -16.24
C PRO A 18 7.26 -6.41 -15.37
N MET A 19 7.12 -6.33 -14.04
CA MET A 19 7.31 -7.46 -13.15
C MET A 19 6.30 -8.58 -13.42
N LEU A 20 5.04 -8.24 -13.69
CA LEU A 20 4.01 -9.20 -14.10
C LEU A 20 4.41 -9.91 -15.40
N ALA A 21 4.86 -9.16 -16.39
CA ALA A 21 5.27 -9.73 -17.67
C ALA A 21 6.51 -10.63 -17.56
N GLU A 22 7.52 -10.22 -16.79
CA GLU A 22 8.73 -11.00 -16.49
C GLU A 22 8.41 -12.32 -15.77
N ALA A 23 7.38 -12.30 -14.90
CA ALA A 23 6.88 -13.51 -14.24
C ALA A 23 5.97 -14.38 -15.12
N GLY A 24 5.80 -14.02 -16.41
CA GLY A 24 4.98 -14.80 -17.36
C GLY A 24 3.47 -14.58 -17.21
N HIS A 25 3.05 -13.47 -16.60
CA HIS A 25 1.66 -13.04 -16.59
C HIS A 25 1.35 -12.13 -17.79
N GLU A 26 0.07 -11.95 -18.08
CA GLU A 26 -0.43 -11.05 -19.12
C GLU A 26 -1.02 -9.79 -18.47
N PRO A 27 -0.27 -8.70 -18.32
CA PRO A 27 -0.81 -7.47 -17.74
C PRO A 27 -1.78 -6.79 -18.72
N VAL A 28 -2.97 -6.44 -18.20
CA VAL A 28 -3.96 -5.58 -18.84
C VAL A 28 -4.04 -4.31 -18.02
N LEU A 29 -3.70 -3.19 -18.63
CA LEU A 29 -3.58 -1.92 -17.93
C LEU A 29 -4.82 -1.05 -18.18
N GLN A 30 -5.40 -0.49 -17.11
CA GLN A 30 -6.50 0.47 -17.22
C GLN A 30 -6.13 1.78 -16.51
N ASP A 31 -6.32 2.90 -17.21
CA ASP A 31 -6.21 4.25 -16.63
C ASP A 31 -7.11 5.22 -17.40
N VAL A 32 -7.47 6.34 -16.76
CA VAL A 32 -8.20 7.43 -17.45
C VAL A 32 -7.30 8.20 -18.43
N ARG A 33 -6.00 8.21 -18.15
CA ARG A 33 -4.96 8.83 -18.98
C ARG A 33 -4.51 7.84 -20.03
N GLU A 34 -4.16 8.32 -21.23
CA GLU A 34 -3.49 7.51 -22.24
C GLU A 34 -2.09 7.11 -21.78
N LEU A 35 -1.73 5.83 -21.95
CA LEU A 35 -0.43 5.30 -21.56
C LEU A 35 0.34 4.83 -22.79
N GLN A 36 1.61 5.22 -22.87
CA GLN A 36 2.55 4.62 -23.82
C GLN A 36 3.17 3.38 -23.18
N THR A 37 2.72 2.21 -23.57
CA THR A 37 3.08 0.94 -22.94
C THR A 37 3.14 -0.18 -23.99
N PRO A 38 4.02 -1.19 -23.84
CA PRO A 38 4.03 -2.37 -24.69
C PRO A 38 2.93 -3.38 -24.34
N TYR A 39 2.23 -3.19 -23.23
CA TYR A 39 1.20 -4.10 -22.73
C TYR A 39 -0.18 -3.71 -23.26
N GLU A 40 -1.15 -4.63 -23.16
CA GLU A 40 -2.53 -4.32 -23.47
C GLU A 40 -3.03 -3.18 -22.59
N PHE A 41 -3.54 -2.12 -23.21
CA PHE A 41 -4.05 -0.95 -22.53
C PHE A 41 -5.49 -0.67 -22.91
N ILE A 42 -6.33 -0.45 -21.91
CA ILE A 42 -7.75 -0.10 -22.08
C ILE A 42 -8.00 1.20 -21.34
N ARG A 43 -8.22 2.27 -22.08
CA ARG A 43 -8.58 3.55 -21.48
C ARG A 43 -9.96 3.46 -20.85
N GLY A 44 -10.08 3.86 -19.56
CA GLY A 44 -11.36 3.80 -18.86
C GLY A 44 -11.31 4.43 -17.47
N ASP A 45 -12.47 4.78 -16.98
CA ASP A 45 -12.69 5.37 -15.66
C ASP A 45 -13.35 4.35 -14.73
N VAL A 46 -12.71 4.04 -13.60
CA VAL A 46 -13.28 3.08 -12.63
C VAL A 46 -14.63 3.49 -12.06
N ARG A 47 -14.99 4.78 -12.15
CA ARG A 47 -16.35 5.27 -11.78
C ARG A 47 -17.45 4.83 -12.74
N ARG A 48 -17.09 4.33 -13.92
CA ARG A 48 -17.98 3.85 -14.95
C ARG A 48 -17.98 2.33 -14.97
N PRO A 49 -19.09 1.66 -14.59
CA PRO A 49 -19.15 0.20 -14.54
C PRO A 49 -18.78 -0.48 -15.86
N GLU A 50 -19.23 0.10 -16.97
CA GLU A 50 -18.98 -0.41 -18.32
C GLU A 50 -17.49 -0.37 -18.71
N ASP A 51 -16.75 0.66 -18.28
CA ASP A 51 -15.31 0.78 -18.56
C ASP A 51 -14.55 -0.28 -17.76
N VAL A 52 -14.90 -0.49 -16.48
CA VAL A 52 -14.28 -1.51 -15.63
C VAL A 52 -14.58 -2.91 -16.15
N LEU A 53 -15.84 -3.20 -16.50
CA LEU A 53 -16.23 -4.50 -17.03
C LEU A 53 -15.49 -4.80 -18.35
N THR A 54 -15.36 -3.80 -19.24
CA THR A 54 -14.61 -3.96 -20.48
C THR A 54 -13.14 -4.32 -20.22
N ALA A 55 -12.49 -3.63 -19.26
CA ALA A 55 -11.10 -3.90 -18.91
C ALA A 55 -10.92 -5.26 -18.20
N ALA A 56 -11.92 -5.68 -17.41
CA ALA A 56 -11.86 -6.92 -16.63
C ALA A 56 -12.11 -8.19 -17.48
N ARG A 57 -12.53 -8.08 -18.73
CA ARG A 57 -12.83 -9.26 -19.56
C ARG A 57 -11.63 -10.22 -19.65
N GLY A 58 -11.87 -11.46 -19.20
CA GLY A 58 -10.87 -12.52 -19.19
C GLY A 58 -9.80 -12.37 -18.11
N ALA A 59 -9.87 -11.35 -17.25
CA ALA A 59 -8.93 -11.21 -16.14
C ALA A 59 -9.18 -12.30 -15.10
N GLU A 60 -8.10 -13.00 -14.72
CA GLU A 60 -8.12 -13.98 -13.65
C GLU A 60 -7.89 -13.34 -12.29
N VAL A 61 -7.07 -12.29 -12.25
CA VAL A 61 -6.76 -11.51 -11.04
C VAL A 61 -6.94 -10.03 -11.36
N ILE A 62 -7.46 -9.28 -10.38
CA ILE A 62 -7.56 -7.82 -10.48
C ILE A 62 -6.70 -7.19 -9.39
N VAL A 63 -5.75 -6.35 -9.80
CA VAL A 63 -4.97 -5.48 -8.89
C VAL A 63 -5.57 -4.08 -8.96
N HIS A 64 -6.30 -3.71 -7.90
CA HIS A 64 -7.02 -2.44 -7.87
C HIS A 64 -6.19 -1.35 -7.18
N THR A 65 -5.57 -0.48 -7.99
CA THR A 65 -4.75 0.64 -7.50
C THR A 65 -5.33 2.03 -7.80
N ALA A 66 -6.36 2.12 -8.65
CA ALA A 66 -6.97 3.39 -9.01
C ALA A 66 -7.56 4.10 -7.80
N ALA A 67 -7.00 5.24 -7.43
CA ALA A 67 -7.46 6.05 -6.29
C ALA A 67 -6.97 7.51 -6.38
N ILE A 68 -7.68 8.41 -5.72
CA ILE A 68 -7.14 9.70 -5.27
C ILE A 68 -6.47 9.45 -3.92
N HIS A 69 -5.21 9.87 -3.77
CA HIS A 69 -4.41 9.65 -2.57
C HIS A 69 -4.53 10.78 -1.54
N GLY A 70 -4.13 10.51 -0.28
CA GLY A 70 -4.16 11.46 0.82
C GLY A 70 -3.40 12.77 0.57
N ILE A 71 -2.36 12.76 -0.28
CA ILE A 71 -1.63 13.97 -0.68
C ILE A 71 -2.53 14.98 -1.43
N HIS A 72 -3.71 14.58 -1.89
CA HIS A 72 -4.66 15.42 -2.61
C HIS A 72 -5.81 15.95 -1.72
N LEU A 73 -5.77 15.71 -0.40
CA LEU A 73 -6.82 16.15 0.53
C LEU A 73 -7.07 17.67 0.49
N SER A 74 -6.03 18.47 0.22
CA SER A 74 -6.16 19.93 0.10
C SER A 74 -6.73 20.42 -1.24
N THR A 75 -6.76 19.55 -2.28
CA THR A 75 -7.10 19.94 -3.66
C THR A 75 -8.37 19.28 -4.18
N HIS A 76 -8.87 18.25 -3.50
CA HIS A 76 -10.05 17.51 -3.90
C HIS A 76 -11.12 17.53 -2.79
N SER A 77 -12.39 17.63 -3.19
CA SER A 77 -13.50 17.57 -2.24
C SER A 77 -13.70 16.16 -1.69
N PRO A 78 -14.31 15.99 -0.50
CA PRO A 78 -14.69 14.67 0.01
C PRO A 78 -15.52 13.84 -0.97
N ARG A 79 -16.33 14.49 -1.79
CA ARG A 79 -17.14 13.85 -2.83
C ARG A 79 -16.26 13.20 -3.91
N ASN A 80 -15.15 13.85 -4.31
CA ASN A 80 -14.22 13.26 -5.28
C ASN A 80 -13.59 11.97 -4.75
N PHE A 81 -13.19 11.95 -3.47
CA PHE A 81 -12.67 10.73 -2.81
C PHE A 81 -13.72 9.63 -2.78
N TYR A 82 -14.96 9.96 -2.40
CA TYR A 82 -16.06 9.00 -2.37
C TYR A 82 -16.31 8.40 -3.76
N ASP A 83 -16.48 9.25 -4.76
CA ASP A 83 -16.84 8.82 -6.11
C ASP A 83 -15.76 7.98 -6.76
N LEU A 84 -14.49 8.35 -6.63
CA LEU A 84 -13.42 7.59 -7.25
C LEU A 84 -13.01 6.38 -6.41
N ASN A 85 -12.72 6.58 -5.12
CA ASN A 85 -12.13 5.52 -4.32
C ASN A 85 -13.18 4.48 -3.87
N LEU A 86 -14.41 4.88 -3.56
CA LEU A 86 -15.42 3.94 -3.07
C LEU A 86 -16.32 3.43 -4.19
N THR A 87 -16.93 4.33 -4.99
CA THR A 87 -17.76 3.89 -6.11
C THR A 87 -16.93 3.13 -7.14
N GLY A 88 -15.70 3.60 -7.43
CA GLY A 88 -14.77 2.88 -8.30
C GLY A 88 -14.43 1.48 -7.79
N THR A 89 -14.16 1.35 -6.48
CA THR A 89 -13.90 0.04 -5.86
C THR A 89 -15.12 -0.89 -5.95
N LEU A 90 -16.33 -0.36 -5.73
CA LEU A 90 -17.55 -1.15 -5.88
C LEU A 90 -17.74 -1.65 -7.32
N ASN A 91 -17.46 -0.81 -8.31
CA ASN A 91 -17.53 -1.21 -9.73
C ASN A 91 -16.50 -2.29 -10.08
N VAL A 92 -15.30 -2.20 -9.50
CA VAL A 92 -14.26 -3.25 -9.66
C VAL A 92 -14.74 -4.57 -9.09
N TRP A 93 -15.37 -4.57 -7.91
CA TRP A 93 -15.92 -5.79 -7.33
C TRP A 93 -17.09 -6.36 -8.14
N ALA A 94 -17.99 -5.50 -8.64
CA ALA A 94 -19.06 -5.95 -9.52
C ALA A 94 -18.52 -6.63 -10.80
N ALA A 95 -17.52 -6.01 -11.42
CA ALA A 95 -16.86 -6.59 -12.58
C ALA A 95 -16.14 -7.90 -12.25
N ALA A 96 -15.45 -7.99 -11.10
CA ALA A 96 -14.79 -9.21 -10.64
C ALA A 96 -15.76 -10.39 -10.54
N VAL A 97 -16.95 -10.16 -9.99
CA VAL A 97 -18.02 -11.18 -9.94
C VAL A 97 -18.46 -11.59 -11.34
N GLU A 98 -18.75 -10.61 -12.21
CA GLU A 98 -19.30 -10.85 -13.54
C GLU A 98 -18.33 -11.63 -14.45
N VAL A 99 -17.04 -11.33 -14.37
CA VAL A 99 -16.04 -12.03 -15.18
C VAL A 99 -15.54 -13.33 -14.54
N GLY A 100 -15.93 -13.62 -13.30
CA GLY A 100 -15.48 -14.78 -12.56
C GLY A 100 -14.00 -14.69 -12.16
N ALA A 101 -13.54 -13.51 -11.76
CA ALA A 101 -12.18 -13.30 -11.28
C ALA A 101 -11.89 -14.20 -10.07
N ARG A 102 -10.68 -14.76 -10.04
CA ARG A 102 -10.25 -15.72 -9.01
C ARG A 102 -9.76 -15.05 -7.74
N ALA A 103 -9.29 -13.80 -7.84
CA ALA A 103 -8.76 -13.04 -6.71
C ALA A 103 -8.71 -11.54 -6.98
N VAL A 104 -8.70 -10.74 -5.91
CA VAL A 104 -8.49 -9.29 -5.96
C VAL A 104 -7.38 -8.90 -4.98
N VAL A 105 -6.39 -8.12 -5.45
CA VAL A 105 -5.43 -7.42 -4.60
C VAL A 105 -5.86 -5.96 -4.53
N PHE A 106 -6.15 -5.48 -3.32
CA PHE A 106 -6.62 -4.13 -3.07
C PHE A 106 -5.52 -3.24 -2.50
N SER A 107 -5.27 -2.12 -3.14
CA SER A 107 -4.35 -1.08 -2.65
C SER A 107 -5.00 -0.30 -1.50
N SER A 108 -4.70 -0.67 -0.26
CA SER A 108 -5.06 0.07 0.95
C SER A 108 -3.95 1.05 1.34
N THR A 109 -3.90 1.51 2.58
CA THR A 109 -2.98 2.53 3.05
C THR A 109 -2.76 2.44 4.56
N MET A 110 -1.59 2.82 5.06
CA MET A 110 -1.35 3.06 6.48
C MET A 110 -2.29 4.13 7.08
N GLY A 111 -2.92 4.97 6.23
CA GLY A 111 -3.89 5.98 6.65
C GLY A 111 -5.16 5.42 7.30
N VAL A 112 -5.44 4.12 7.14
CA VAL A 112 -6.59 3.45 7.78
C VAL A 112 -6.49 3.42 9.30
N TYR A 113 -5.29 3.47 9.88
CA TYR A 113 -5.08 3.45 11.33
C TYR A 113 -5.54 4.75 12.02
N GLY A 114 -5.29 5.91 11.39
CA GLY A 114 -5.75 7.20 11.89
C GLY A 114 -5.50 7.43 13.39
N GLU A 115 -6.55 7.45 14.20
CA GLU A 115 -6.46 7.68 15.66
C GLU A 115 -5.83 6.52 16.43
N SER A 116 -5.77 5.31 15.88
CA SER A 116 -5.05 4.18 16.50
C SER A 116 -3.55 4.39 16.61
N ARG A 117 -3.01 5.42 15.94
CA ARG A 117 -1.61 5.89 16.06
C ARG A 117 -1.34 6.67 17.36
N ARG A 118 -2.39 7.00 18.14
CA ARG A 118 -2.20 7.77 19.37
C ARG A 118 -1.55 6.89 20.43
N PRO A 119 -0.36 7.26 20.93
CA PRO A 119 0.30 6.50 21.98
C PRO A 119 -0.48 6.58 23.30
N ALA A 120 -0.37 5.54 24.12
CA ALA A 120 -0.99 5.49 25.45
C ALA A 120 -0.42 6.54 26.43
N SER A 121 0.82 7.00 26.20
CA SER A 121 1.48 8.06 26.96
C SER A 121 2.35 8.90 26.02
N GLU A 122 2.80 10.08 26.49
CA GLU A 122 3.67 10.94 25.70
C GLU A 122 5.01 10.27 25.32
N ASP A 123 5.50 9.37 26.14
CA ASP A 123 6.78 8.69 25.94
C ASP A 123 6.66 7.36 25.16
N ALA A 124 5.45 6.91 24.85
CA ALA A 124 5.26 5.67 24.12
C ALA A 124 5.45 5.84 22.61
N VAL A 125 6.02 4.82 21.98
CA VAL A 125 5.96 4.59 20.53
C VAL A 125 4.92 3.50 20.25
N VAL A 126 4.18 3.62 19.15
CA VAL A 126 3.11 2.67 18.82
C VAL A 126 3.57 1.71 17.74
N ALA A 127 3.51 0.42 18.02
CA ALA A 127 3.63 -0.63 17.01
C ALA A 127 2.27 -0.81 16.31
N LEU A 128 2.19 -0.42 15.05
CA LEU A 128 0.95 -0.45 14.27
C LEU A 128 0.78 -1.81 13.57
N HIS A 129 0.24 -2.77 14.31
CA HIS A 129 -0.10 -4.09 13.79
C HIS A 129 -1.44 -4.09 13.04
N GLU A 130 -1.62 -5.04 12.12
CA GLU A 130 -2.81 -5.15 11.27
C GLU A 130 -4.11 -5.38 12.03
N HIS A 131 -4.04 -5.95 13.24
CA HIS A 131 -5.21 -6.22 14.09
C HIS A 131 -5.73 -5.00 14.86
N LEU A 132 -5.03 -3.88 14.83
CA LEU A 132 -5.50 -2.66 15.50
C LEU A 132 -6.81 -2.13 14.88
N PRO A 133 -7.65 -1.44 15.65
CA PRO A 133 -8.84 -0.80 15.11
C PRO A 133 -8.52 0.15 13.98
N LEU A 134 -9.34 0.16 12.95
CA LEU A 134 -9.22 1.10 11.84
C LEU A 134 -10.03 2.36 12.15
N LEU A 135 -9.36 3.44 12.53
CA LEU A 135 -9.95 4.71 12.98
C LEU A 135 -9.43 5.87 12.11
N PRO A 136 -9.75 5.88 10.80
CA PRO A 136 -9.19 6.85 9.86
C PRO A 136 -9.52 8.29 10.25
N GLY A 137 -8.53 9.18 10.13
CA GLY A 137 -8.66 10.60 10.50
C GLY A 137 -9.16 11.51 9.37
N ASP A 138 -9.32 10.97 8.16
CA ASP A 138 -9.74 11.73 6.97
C ASP A 138 -10.57 10.89 5.99
N ILE A 139 -11.13 11.57 4.98
CA ILE A 139 -11.98 10.92 3.97
C ILE A 139 -11.20 9.91 3.12
N TYR A 140 -9.91 10.13 2.85
CA TYR A 140 -9.09 9.19 2.09
C TYR A 140 -8.95 7.86 2.85
N GLY A 141 -8.47 7.92 4.09
CA GLY A 141 -8.36 6.75 4.95
C GLY A 141 -9.70 6.04 5.13
N TRP A 142 -10.79 6.81 5.30
CA TRP A 142 -12.13 6.25 5.42
C TRP A 142 -12.55 5.47 4.16
N THR A 143 -12.30 6.01 2.94
CA THR A 143 -12.62 5.28 1.70
C THR A 143 -11.83 3.98 1.57
N LYS A 144 -10.60 3.93 2.10
CA LYS A 144 -9.78 2.71 2.09
C LYS A 144 -10.30 1.68 3.09
N VAL A 145 -10.71 2.10 4.29
CA VAL A 145 -11.41 1.20 5.25
C VAL A 145 -12.68 0.62 4.62
N ALA A 146 -13.51 1.46 3.99
CA ALA A 146 -14.70 0.98 3.30
C ALA A 146 -14.36 -0.01 2.15
N GLY A 147 -13.26 0.21 1.44
CA GLY A 147 -12.74 -0.72 0.43
C GLY A 147 -12.32 -2.07 1.02
N GLU A 148 -11.65 -2.08 2.18
CA GLU A 148 -11.32 -3.33 2.91
C GLU A 148 -12.60 -4.08 3.35
N GLU A 149 -13.65 -3.37 3.77
CA GLU A 149 -14.94 -3.98 4.09
C GLU A 149 -15.65 -4.56 2.85
N LEU A 150 -15.52 -3.94 1.68
CA LEU A 150 -15.97 -4.54 0.41
C LEU A 150 -15.21 -5.84 0.11
N CYS A 151 -13.89 -5.88 0.30
CA CYS A 151 -13.10 -7.11 0.16
C CYS A 151 -13.69 -8.24 1.02
N LYS A 152 -13.92 -7.98 2.30
CA LYS A 152 -14.53 -8.95 3.23
C LYS A 152 -15.93 -9.37 2.80
N LEU A 153 -16.75 -8.41 2.33
CA LEU A 153 -18.12 -8.68 1.88
C LEU A 153 -18.11 -9.64 0.68
N TYR A 154 -17.36 -9.29 -0.37
CA TYR A 154 -17.34 -10.08 -1.60
C TYR A 154 -16.66 -11.44 -1.41
N GLY A 155 -15.69 -11.55 -0.52
CA GLY A 155 -15.15 -12.83 -0.07
C GLY A 155 -16.23 -13.75 0.51
N ARG A 156 -17.07 -13.23 1.43
CA ARG A 156 -18.16 -13.99 2.06
C ARG A 156 -19.32 -14.30 1.13
N THR A 157 -19.72 -13.38 0.25
CA THR A 157 -20.95 -13.50 -0.55
C THR A 157 -20.72 -14.13 -1.92
N HIS A 158 -19.51 -14.01 -2.47
CA HIS A 158 -19.18 -14.50 -3.82
C HIS A 158 -17.98 -15.44 -3.85
N GLY A 159 -17.33 -15.68 -2.70
CA GLY A 159 -16.20 -16.60 -2.61
C GLY A 159 -14.92 -16.09 -3.32
N ILE A 160 -14.82 -14.78 -3.61
CA ILE A 160 -13.63 -14.22 -4.26
C ILE A 160 -12.60 -13.85 -3.19
N PRO A 161 -11.47 -14.56 -3.09
CA PRO A 161 -10.44 -14.27 -2.12
C PRO A 161 -9.75 -12.95 -2.44
N SER A 162 -9.29 -12.27 -1.38
CA SER A 162 -8.64 -10.97 -1.54
C SER A 162 -7.63 -10.65 -0.45
N VAL A 163 -6.68 -9.77 -0.80
CA VAL A 163 -5.70 -9.19 0.10
C VAL A 163 -5.78 -7.68 -0.01
N ALA A 164 -5.75 -6.98 1.14
CA ALA A 164 -5.54 -5.55 1.21
C ALA A 164 -4.09 -5.26 1.63
N LEU A 165 -3.38 -4.46 0.85
CA LEU A 165 -2.03 -4.01 1.16
C LEU A 165 -2.07 -2.58 1.69
N ARG A 166 -1.76 -2.40 2.96
CA ARG A 166 -1.72 -1.11 3.65
C ARG A 166 -0.36 -0.47 3.41
N PHE A 167 -0.24 0.19 2.28
CA PHE A 167 1.01 0.79 1.86
C PHE A 167 1.41 1.99 2.70
N GLY A 168 2.72 2.05 3.00
CA GLY A 168 3.41 3.25 3.40
C GLY A 168 3.52 4.28 2.27
N MET A 169 4.25 5.34 2.54
CA MET A 169 4.46 6.39 1.55
C MET A 169 5.55 5.98 0.54
N PHE A 170 5.23 5.96 -0.75
CA PHE A 170 6.14 5.64 -1.86
C PHE A 170 6.10 6.68 -2.99
N VAL A 171 6.09 7.95 -2.63
CA VAL A 171 6.16 9.04 -3.62
C VAL A 171 7.62 9.24 -4.09
N PRO A 172 7.84 9.63 -5.36
CA PRO A 172 9.17 9.97 -5.84
C PRO A 172 9.74 11.17 -5.07
N GLU A 173 10.96 11.01 -4.54
CA GLU A 173 11.68 12.02 -3.77
C GLU A 173 13.17 11.98 -4.09
N PRO A 174 13.93 13.08 -3.83
CA PRO A 174 15.38 13.03 -3.84
C PRO A 174 15.92 11.98 -2.86
N PHE A 175 17.01 11.29 -3.24
CA PHE A 175 17.56 10.13 -2.52
C PHE A 175 17.65 10.32 -1.01
N PHE A 176 18.14 11.46 -0.55
CA PHE A 176 18.32 11.71 0.87
C PHE A 176 16.99 11.81 1.65
N ARG A 177 15.99 12.49 1.06
CA ARG A 177 14.63 12.55 1.64
C ARG A 177 13.96 11.19 1.62
N TYR A 178 14.15 10.45 0.56
CA TYR A 178 13.68 9.07 0.43
C TYR A 178 14.22 8.19 1.56
N GLY A 179 15.55 8.21 1.82
CA GLY A 179 16.15 7.44 2.90
C GLY A 179 15.56 7.81 4.28
N ILE A 180 15.42 9.10 4.59
CA ILE A 180 14.79 9.53 5.84
C ILE A 180 13.34 9.05 5.93
N ARG A 181 12.58 9.12 4.84
CA ARG A 181 11.17 8.69 4.82
C ARG A 181 11.00 7.21 5.18
N LEU A 182 11.96 6.35 4.83
CA LEU A 182 11.94 4.94 5.21
C LEU A 182 11.91 4.72 6.74
N LEU A 183 12.32 5.70 7.54
CA LEU A 183 12.21 5.66 9.01
C LEU A 183 10.80 6.00 9.54
N TYR A 184 9.92 6.56 8.71
CA TYR A 184 8.62 7.12 9.08
C TYR A 184 7.45 6.46 8.33
N GLY A 185 7.50 5.15 8.14
CA GLY A 185 6.46 4.44 7.40
C GLY A 185 6.52 4.69 5.90
N GLY A 186 7.71 4.87 5.36
CA GLY A 186 7.97 4.86 3.93
C GLY A 186 8.23 3.44 3.43
N VAL A 187 8.10 3.25 2.12
CA VAL A 187 8.44 2.00 1.44
C VAL A 187 8.96 2.29 0.04
N ASP A 188 9.82 1.43 -0.47
CA ASP A 188 10.29 1.53 -1.85
C ASP A 188 9.22 1.07 -2.86
N THR A 189 9.15 1.73 -4.00
CA THR A 189 8.18 1.39 -5.06
C THR A 189 8.38 -0.04 -5.59
N HIS A 190 9.62 -0.51 -5.68
CA HIS A 190 9.91 -1.88 -6.09
C HIS A 190 9.37 -2.88 -5.06
N ASP A 191 9.56 -2.62 -3.76
CA ASP A 191 9.03 -3.45 -2.68
C ASP A 191 7.50 -3.42 -2.65
N VAL A 192 6.87 -2.27 -2.94
CA VAL A 192 5.41 -2.19 -3.12
C VAL A 192 4.95 -3.14 -4.24
N ALA A 193 5.60 -3.13 -5.40
CA ALA A 193 5.26 -4.04 -6.50
C ALA A 193 5.52 -5.52 -6.15
N ARG A 194 6.63 -5.83 -5.46
CA ARG A 194 6.94 -7.19 -4.96
C ARG A 194 5.88 -7.71 -3.99
N SER A 195 5.34 -6.85 -3.12
CA SER A 195 4.28 -7.26 -2.19
C SER A 195 2.99 -7.64 -2.90
N VAL A 196 2.67 -6.98 -4.02
CA VAL A 196 1.54 -7.37 -4.89
C VAL A 196 1.79 -8.75 -5.51
N MET A 197 3.00 -9.00 -6.04
CA MET A 197 3.36 -10.31 -6.59
C MET A 197 3.23 -11.43 -5.56
N ALA A 198 3.80 -11.22 -4.35
CA ALA A 198 3.69 -12.18 -3.25
C ALA A 198 2.23 -12.44 -2.83
N SER A 199 1.40 -11.38 -2.82
CA SER A 199 -0.04 -11.50 -2.54
C SER A 199 -0.77 -12.33 -3.60
N MET A 200 -0.46 -12.14 -4.88
CA MET A 200 -1.04 -12.93 -5.97
C MET A 200 -0.67 -14.41 -5.84
N GLU A 201 0.57 -14.74 -5.49
CA GLU A 201 1.02 -16.12 -5.26
C GLU A 201 0.31 -16.75 -4.06
N ALA A 202 0.20 -16.01 -2.95
CA ALA A 202 -0.49 -16.48 -1.75
C ALA A 202 -1.99 -16.75 -2.01
N LEU A 203 -2.67 -15.85 -2.74
CA LEU A 203 -4.07 -16.03 -3.16
C LEU A 203 -4.23 -17.23 -4.10
N ALA A 204 -3.32 -17.39 -5.07
CA ALA A 204 -3.34 -18.53 -6.00
C ALA A 204 -3.14 -19.88 -5.29
N SER A 205 -2.42 -19.90 -4.16
CA SER A 205 -2.25 -21.11 -3.35
C SER A 205 -3.51 -21.56 -2.59
N GLY A 206 -4.54 -20.72 -2.53
CA GLY A 206 -5.80 -20.97 -1.81
C GLY A 206 -5.70 -20.88 -0.28
N LYS A 207 -4.57 -20.42 0.26
CA LYS A 207 -4.36 -20.31 1.71
C LYS A 207 -5.08 -19.12 2.34
N ILE A 208 -5.33 -18.08 1.54
CA ILE A 208 -5.92 -16.83 2.00
C ILE A 208 -7.31 -16.67 1.37
N GLN A 209 -8.33 -16.43 2.20
CA GLN A 209 -9.64 -15.96 1.76
C GLN A 209 -9.78 -14.46 1.90
N TRP A 210 -9.28 -13.93 3.00
CA TRP A 210 -9.16 -12.49 3.27
C TRP A 210 -8.02 -12.25 4.24
N ASP A 211 -7.17 -11.28 3.94
CA ASP A 211 -6.19 -10.77 4.89
C ASP A 211 -5.79 -9.33 4.54
N ALA A 212 -5.16 -8.64 5.50
CA ALA A 212 -4.60 -7.31 5.29
C ALA A 212 -3.17 -7.28 5.82
N PHE A 213 -2.27 -6.62 5.10
CA PHE A 213 -0.85 -6.58 5.43
C PHE A 213 -0.31 -5.15 5.39
N ASN A 214 0.48 -4.79 6.38
CA ASN A 214 1.35 -3.64 6.29
C ASN A 214 2.42 -3.87 5.22
N VAL A 215 2.75 -2.82 4.48
CA VAL A 215 3.82 -2.84 3.48
C VAL A 215 4.64 -1.55 3.64
N GLU A 216 5.64 -1.64 4.52
CA GLU A 216 6.50 -0.55 4.95
C GLU A 216 7.97 -1.01 4.93
N SER A 217 8.92 -0.08 5.01
CA SER A 217 10.31 -0.45 5.29
C SER A 217 10.45 -1.03 6.69
N VAL A 218 11.38 -1.96 6.85
CA VAL A 218 11.70 -2.53 8.17
C VAL A 218 12.57 -1.54 8.95
N VAL A 219 12.14 -1.23 10.16
CA VAL A 219 12.91 -0.46 11.13
C VAL A 219 13.21 -1.31 12.35
N PRO A 220 14.36 -1.12 13.03
CA PRO A 220 14.76 -1.94 14.17
C PRO A 220 14.18 -1.46 15.51
N PHE A 221 13.31 -0.46 15.47
CA PHE A 221 12.77 0.19 16.67
C PHE A 221 11.92 -0.76 17.51
N ARG A 222 11.93 -0.53 18.82
CA ARG A 222 11.17 -1.29 19.81
C ARG A 222 10.39 -0.33 20.72
N GLU A 223 9.40 -0.84 21.42
CA GLU A 223 8.61 -0.04 22.38
C GLU A 223 9.49 0.62 23.45
N GLU A 224 10.54 -0.06 23.91
CA GLU A 224 11.50 0.46 24.89
C GLU A 224 12.32 1.67 24.40
N ASP A 225 12.43 1.88 23.10
CA ASP A 225 13.10 3.04 22.52
C ASP A 225 12.23 4.31 22.53
N GLY A 226 10.93 4.18 22.87
CA GLY A 226 9.92 5.23 22.78
C GLY A 226 10.36 6.60 23.33
N PRO A 227 10.84 6.69 24.61
CA PRO A 227 11.28 7.96 25.17
C PRO A 227 12.37 8.63 24.32
N GLN A 228 13.39 7.86 23.89
CA GLN A 228 14.51 8.39 23.09
C GLN A 228 14.12 8.67 21.64
N LEU A 229 13.25 7.87 21.03
CA LEU A 229 12.72 8.13 19.68
C LEU A 229 11.94 9.44 19.61
N ARG A 230 11.45 9.93 20.73
CA ARG A 230 10.77 11.22 20.83
C ARG A 230 11.72 12.37 21.13
N GLU A 231 12.69 12.17 22.00
CA GLU A 231 13.60 13.21 22.46
C GLU A 231 14.81 13.40 21.53
N ASP A 232 15.46 12.30 21.15
CA ASP A 232 16.64 12.29 20.27
C ASP A 232 16.65 11.07 19.34
N PRO A 233 15.82 11.05 18.27
CA PRO A 233 15.78 9.96 17.31
C PRO A 233 17.13 9.65 16.64
N LEU A 234 18.03 10.64 16.51
CA LEU A 234 19.35 10.44 15.93
C LEU A 234 20.22 9.53 16.78
N SER A 235 20.14 9.61 18.11
CA SER A 235 20.91 8.74 18.98
C SER A 235 20.40 7.29 18.91
N VAL A 236 19.07 7.10 18.81
CA VAL A 236 18.49 5.78 18.61
C VAL A 236 18.88 5.20 17.25
N LEU A 237 18.88 6.04 16.22
CA LEU A 237 19.29 5.62 14.88
C LEU A 237 20.77 5.14 14.90
N ASP A 238 21.65 5.90 15.55
CA ASP A 238 23.08 5.55 15.67
C ASP A 238 23.33 4.27 16.49
N LYS A 239 22.46 3.97 17.46
CA LYS A 239 22.47 2.71 18.22
C LYS A 239 22.28 1.50 17.30
N TYR A 240 21.33 1.59 16.34
CA TYR A 240 20.99 0.49 15.43
C TYR A 240 21.81 0.51 14.13
N TYR A 241 22.20 1.70 13.67
CA TYR A 241 22.97 1.94 12.44
C TYR A 241 24.20 2.79 12.77
N PRO A 242 25.27 2.20 13.30
CA PRO A 242 26.45 2.94 13.78
C PRO A 242 27.05 3.86 12.71
N GLY A 243 27.24 5.12 13.04
CA GLY A 243 27.74 6.17 12.15
C GLY A 243 26.67 6.92 11.36
N SER A 244 25.41 6.51 11.44
CA SER A 244 24.30 7.17 10.74
C SER A 244 24.08 8.61 11.19
N ALA A 245 24.14 8.89 12.49
CA ALA A 245 24.00 10.24 13.02
C ALA A 245 25.08 11.20 12.49
N ARG A 246 26.33 10.73 12.37
CA ARG A 246 27.41 11.51 11.76
C ARG A 246 27.13 11.75 10.29
N LEU A 247 26.78 10.74 9.53
CA LEU A 247 26.46 10.85 8.11
C LEU A 247 25.32 11.84 7.85
N LEU A 248 24.27 11.78 8.64
CA LEU A 248 23.13 12.69 8.53
C LEU A 248 23.53 14.14 8.80
N ARG A 249 24.36 14.41 9.83
CA ARG A 249 24.87 15.74 10.12
C ARG A 249 25.80 16.29 9.02
N GLU A 250 26.68 15.45 8.46
CA GLU A 250 27.51 15.81 7.31
C GLU A 250 26.68 16.26 6.09
N HIS A 251 25.41 15.79 5.99
CA HIS A 251 24.46 16.18 4.96
C HIS A 251 23.43 17.24 5.44
N GLY A 252 23.71 17.92 6.55
CA GLY A 252 22.90 19.04 7.04
C GLY A 252 21.65 18.66 7.83
N VAL A 253 21.52 17.41 8.25
CA VAL A 253 20.43 16.96 9.14
C VAL A 253 20.91 16.94 10.58
N GLU A 254 20.70 18.05 11.28
CA GLU A 254 21.10 18.22 12.69
C GLU A 254 20.16 17.48 13.67
N SER A 255 18.89 17.30 13.29
CA SER A 255 17.89 16.59 14.10
C SER A 255 16.86 15.89 13.22
N LEU A 256 16.23 14.85 13.75
CA LEU A 256 15.07 14.19 13.15
C LEU A 256 13.81 14.58 13.94
N THR A 257 12.66 14.59 13.26
CA THR A 257 11.37 14.73 13.95
C THR A 257 11.14 13.53 14.85
N PRO A 258 10.43 13.67 16.00
CA PRO A 258 10.11 12.56 16.87
C PRO A 258 9.44 11.41 16.12
N ILE A 259 9.95 10.20 16.29
CA ILE A 259 9.35 8.97 15.78
C ILE A 259 8.36 8.46 16.81
N ARG A 260 7.09 8.34 16.43
CA ARG A 260 5.98 8.03 17.35
C ARG A 260 5.35 6.68 17.07
N GLU A 261 5.66 6.08 15.94
CA GLU A 261 5.07 4.85 15.46
C GLU A 261 6.04 4.10 14.55
N TYR A 262 5.84 2.80 14.45
CA TYR A 262 6.47 1.95 13.45
C TYR A 262 5.53 0.80 13.06
N TYR A 263 5.84 0.13 11.96
CA TYR A 263 4.98 -0.88 11.35
C TYR A 263 5.70 -2.23 11.36
N PRO A 264 5.33 -3.16 12.25
CA PRO A 264 5.84 -4.53 12.20
C PRO A 264 5.47 -5.21 10.89
N MET A 265 6.43 -5.91 10.29
CA MET A 265 6.26 -6.62 9.02
C MET A 265 6.15 -8.14 9.20
N ASP A 266 6.10 -8.61 10.46
CA ASP A 266 6.10 -10.04 10.79
C ASP A 266 4.94 -10.80 10.15
N HIS A 267 3.76 -10.18 10.08
CA HIS A 267 2.59 -10.81 9.48
C HIS A 267 2.76 -11.02 7.97
N ALA A 268 3.23 -10.02 7.25
CA ALA A 268 3.52 -10.14 5.82
C ALA A 268 4.64 -11.17 5.54
N GLU A 269 5.68 -11.20 6.40
CA GLU A 269 6.77 -12.18 6.28
C GLU A 269 6.28 -13.61 6.50
N GLN A 270 5.47 -13.85 7.53
CA GLN A 270 4.97 -15.19 7.88
C GLN A 270 3.96 -15.74 6.87
N VAL A 271 3.07 -14.90 6.36
CA VAL A 271 1.94 -15.33 5.54
C VAL A 271 2.24 -15.22 4.04
N LEU A 272 2.83 -14.11 3.61
CA LEU A 272 3.17 -13.87 2.19
C LEU A 272 4.59 -14.30 1.84
N GLY A 273 5.47 -14.56 2.81
CA GLY A 273 6.90 -14.71 2.57
C GLY A 273 7.55 -13.40 2.08
N PHE A 274 6.88 -12.26 2.30
CA PHE A 274 7.31 -10.96 1.82
C PHE A 274 8.07 -10.20 2.91
N ARG A 275 9.28 -9.72 2.56
CA ARG A 275 10.04 -8.77 3.34
C ARG A 275 10.61 -7.69 2.42
N PRO A 276 10.52 -6.41 2.78
CA PRO A 276 11.13 -5.32 2.01
C PRO A 276 12.65 -5.51 1.91
N GLU A 277 13.20 -5.21 0.75
CA GLU A 277 14.64 -5.26 0.47
C GLU A 277 15.30 -3.88 0.59
N CYS A 278 14.55 -2.82 0.27
CA CYS A 278 15.01 -1.45 0.33
C CYS A 278 14.62 -0.83 1.69
N ASN A 279 15.56 -0.85 2.63
CA ASN A 279 15.41 -0.28 3.97
C ASN A 279 16.44 0.84 4.18
N PHE A 280 16.37 1.55 5.32
CA PHE A 280 17.26 2.68 5.62
C PHE A 280 18.76 2.31 5.61
N ASP A 281 19.10 1.08 5.89
CA ASP A 281 20.47 0.55 5.99
C ASP A 281 21.09 0.10 4.67
N ARG A 282 20.39 0.28 3.53
CA ARG A 282 20.83 -0.21 2.21
C ARG A 282 20.84 0.83 1.12
#